data_f7059ee5771f68f3030e45f36cd62d84
#
_entry.id   f7059ee5771f68f3030e45f36cd62d84
#
_cell.length_a   1.000
_cell.length_b   1.000
_cell.length_c   1.000
_cell.angle_alpha   90.00
_cell.angle_beta   90.00
_cell.angle_gamma   90.00
#
_symmetry.space_group_name_H-M   'P 1'
#
loop_
_entity.id
_entity.type
_entity.pdbx_description
1 polymer ?
#
loop_
_entity_poly.entity_id
_entity_poly.type
_entity_poly.pdbx_seq_one_letter_code
_entity_poly.pdbx_strand_id
1 'polypeptide(L)'
;MKKNVKKLGTLRMALCNYSQYSSRYDAYLEGDITHSFDPAYYGGALYDINVYNIHYCVGLFGEPKDVNYYPNIGPNGIDTSGTLVLVYDGFSAVCTGSKDSDSPGYVSIQGEKGFMKIDSKPNIASELTTTYVDENVKERVRDAAGAMVRA
;
A
#
# COMPACT_ATOMS: atom_id res chain seq x y z
N MET A 1 11.96 10.11 3.33
CA MET A 1 11.47 9.39 2.13
C MET A 1 11.72 10.12 0.81
N LYS A 2 11.23 11.34 0.58
CA LYS A 2 11.37 12.06 -0.72
C LYS A 2 12.80 12.12 -1.28
N LYS A 3 13.80 12.39 -0.46
CA LYS A 3 15.22 12.41 -0.90
C LYS A 3 15.72 11.03 -1.33
N ASN A 4 15.26 9.98 -0.68
CA ASN A 4 15.74 8.62 -0.92
C ASN A 4 15.04 7.98 -2.13
N VAL A 5 13.77 8.31 -2.39
CA VAL A 5 13.04 7.83 -3.57
C VAL A 5 13.79 8.15 -4.86
N LYS A 6 14.35 9.36 -4.96
CA LYS A 6 15.14 9.78 -6.14
C LYS A 6 16.39 8.93 -6.38
N LYS A 7 16.94 8.29 -5.34
CA LYS A 7 18.12 7.43 -5.43
C LYS A 7 17.80 6.01 -5.89
N LEU A 8 16.51 5.63 -5.95
CA LEU A 8 16.10 4.31 -6.40
C LEU A 8 16.18 4.12 -7.93
N GLY A 9 16.58 5.16 -8.66
CA GLY A 9 16.55 5.15 -10.12
C GLY A 9 15.13 5.23 -10.66
N THR A 10 14.88 4.64 -11.82
CA THR A 10 13.55 4.59 -12.43
C THR A 10 12.62 3.77 -11.53
N LEU A 11 11.53 4.38 -11.07
CA LEU A 11 10.52 3.69 -10.27
C LEU A 11 9.77 2.68 -11.13
N ARG A 12 9.50 1.51 -10.55
CA ARG A 12 8.81 0.41 -11.22
C ARG A 12 7.53 -0.01 -10.55
N MET A 13 7.45 0.09 -9.22
CA MET A 13 6.28 -0.35 -8.47
C MET A 13 6.22 0.31 -7.10
N ALA A 14 5.03 0.62 -6.63
CA ALA A 14 4.76 0.93 -5.25
C ALA A 14 3.60 0.09 -4.75
N LEU A 15 3.75 -0.51 -3.58
CA LEU A 15 2.75 -1.36 -2.94
C LEU A 15 2.53 -0.86 -1.52
N CYS A 16 1.29 -0.58 -1.17
CA CYS A 16 0.90 -0.16 0.17
C CYS A 16 -0.27 -1.01 0.65
N ASN A 17 -0.19 -1.50 1.87
CA ASN A 17 -1.26 -2.27 2.47
C ASN A 17 -1.58 -1.77 3.87
N TYR A 18 -2.84 -1.43 4.09
CA TYR A 18 -3.40 -1.20 5.40
C TYR A 18 -4.67 -2.05 5.55
N SER A 19 -4.52 -3.24 6.09
CA SER A 19 -5.61 -4.15 6.39
C SER A 19 -5.71 -4.36 7.89
N GLN A 20 -6.92 -4.28 8.41
CA GLN A 20 -7.20 -4.50 9.81
C GLN A 20 -8.65 -4.97 9.96
N TYR A 21 -8.83 -6.18 10.49
CA TYR A 21 -10.17 -6.61 10.86
C TYR A 21 -10.73 -5.64 11.90
N SER A 22 -11.74 -4.89 11.52
CA SER A 22 -12.32 -3.87 12.39
C SER A 22 -13.05 -4.52 13.56
N SER A 23 -12.80 -4.05 14.77
CA SER A 23 -13.55 -4.47 15.97
C SER A 23 -15.05 -4.18 15.91
N ARG A 24 -15.49 -3.42 14.91
CA ARG A 24 -16.90 -3.08 14.68
C ARG A 24 -17.51 -3.82 13.48
N TYR A 25 -16.74 -4.68 12.83
CA TYR A 25 -17.20 -5.35 11.62
C TYR A 25 -18.29 -6.37 11.92
N ASP A 26 -18.19 -7.12 13.01
CA ASP A 26 -19.21 -8.09 13.40
C ASP A 26 -20.56 -7.39 13.73
N ALA A 27 -20.50 -6.31 14.50
CA ALA A 27 -21.69 -5.49 14.80
C ALA A 27 -22.31 -4.88 13.53
N TYR A 28 -21.47 -4.44 12.59
CA TYR A 28 -21.93 -3.98 11.28
C TYR A 28 -22.69 -5.05 10.50
N LEU A 29 -22.21 -6.30 10.50
CA LEU A 29 -22.93 -7.43 9.87
C LEU A 29 -24.27 -7.73 10.54
N GLU A 30 -24.40 -7.46 11.84
CA GLU A 30 -25.64 -7.59 12.62
C GLU A 30 -26.58 -6.37 12.44
N GLY A 31 -26.16 -5.34 11.71
CA GLY A 31 -26.96 -4.15 11.42
C GLY A 31 -26.70 -2.95 12.35
N ASP A 32 -25.76 -3.04 13.28
CA ASP A 32 -25.31 -1.91 14.10
C ASP A 32 -24.25 -1.10 13.33
N ILE A 33 -24.72 -0.05 12.66
CA ILE A 33 -23.90 0.74 11.74
C ILE A 33 -23.28 1.93 12.47
N THR A 34 -22.00 1.82 12.75
CA THR A 34 -21.20 2.93 13.27
C THR A 34 -20.70 3.86 12.14
N HIS A 35 -20.26 5.08 12.48
CA HIS A 35 -19.82 6.09 11.51
C HIS A 35 -18.76 5.56 10.52
N SER A 36 -17.86 4.69 10.98
CA SER A 36 -16.80 4.11 10.13
C SER A 36 -17.31 3.10 9.09
N PHE A 37 -18.60 2.73 9.15
CA PHE A 37 -19.32 1.88 8.19
C PHE A 37 -20.56 2.56 7.61
N ASP A 38 -20.75 3.84 7.85
CA ASP A 38 -21.91 4.61 7.38
C ASP A 38 -21.50 5.50 6.19
N PRO A 39 -22.16 5.34 5.02
CA PRO A 39 -21.89 6.21 3.87
C PRO A 39 -22.14 7.70 4.15
N ALA A 40 -23.08 8.03 5.05
CA ALA A 40 -23.37 9.41 5.42
C ALA A 40 -22.20 10.12 6.13
N TYR A 41 -21.28 9.35 6.72
CA TYR A 41 -20.09 9.85 7.41
C TYR A 41 -18.79 9.51 6.68
N TYR A 42 -18.84 9.24 5.36
CA TYR A 42 -17.69 8.83 4.57
C TYR A 42 -16.98 7.60 5.13
N GLY A 43 -17.74 6.68 5.71
CA GLY A 43 -17.24 5.39 6.16
C GLY A 43 -16.78 4.54 4.99
N GLY A 44 -16.17 3.39 5.29
CA GLY A 44 -15.67 2.45 4.30
C GLY A 44 -14.14 2.38 4.25
N ALA A 45 -13.66 1.36 3.55
CA ALA A 45 -12.24 1.08 3.50
C ALA A 45 -11.45 2.15 2.75
N LEU A 46 -12.00 2.72 1.69
CA LEU A 46 -11.31 3.75 0.90
C LEU A 46 -11.03 5.00 1.73
N TYR A 47 -12.04 5.54 2.36
CA TYR A 47 -11.94 6.83 3.08
C TYR A 47 -11.34 6.70 4.47
N ASP A 48 -11.61 5.61 5.19
CA ASP A 48 -11.23 5.46 6.59
C ASP A 48 -9.83 4.85 6.76
N ILE A 49 -9.43 3.95 5.87
CA ILE A 49 -8.18 3.20 5.95
C ILE A 49 -7.25 3.47 4.77
N ASN A 50 -7.72 3.31 3.55
CA ASN A 50 -6.85 3.40 2.37
C ASN A 50 -6.33 4.82 2.11
N VAL A 51 -6.94 5.81 2.69
CA VAL A 51 -6.48 7.21 2.68
C VAL A 51 -5.02 7.35 3.14
N TYR A 52 -4.57 6.55 4.10
CA TYR A 52 -3.18 6.56 4.56
C TYR A 52 -2.20 6.10 3.48
N ASN A 53 -2.56 5.08 2.72
CA ASN A 53 -1.78 4.61 1.56
C ASN A 53 -1.75 5.67 0.46
N ILE A 54 -2.88 6.31 0.18
CA ILE A 54 -3.00 7.40 -0.80
C ILE A 54 -2.08 8.56 -0.43
N HIS A 55 -2.04 8.94 0.84
CA HIS A 55 -1.15 9.99 1.33
C HIS A 55 0.32 9.69 1.08
N TYR A 56 0.76 8.42 1.25
CA TYR A 56 2.11 8.01 0.89
C TYR A 56 2.38 8.21 -0.60
N CYS A 57 1.52 7.67 -1.44
CA CYS A 57 1.71 7.72 -2.89
C CYS A 57 1.67 9.16 -3.42
N VAL A 58 0.62 9.91 -3.12
CA VAL A 58 0.47 11.30 -3.59
C VAL A 58 1.56 12.20 -3.00
N GLY A 59 1.90 11.99 -1.72
CA GLY A 59 2.97 12.73 -1.06
C GLY A 59 4.35 12.50 -1.67
N LEU A 60 4.62 11.31 -2.19
CA LEU A 60 5.92 10.93 -2.77
C LEU A 60 5.99 11.19 -4.28
N PHE A 61 4.91 10.92 -5.01
CA PHE A 61 4.90 10.85 -6.46
C PHE A 61 4.05 11.95 -7.13
N GLY A 62 3.24 12.67 -6.35
CA GLY A 62 2.29 13.65 -6.86
C GLY A 62 0.97 13.03 -7.33
N GLU A 63 0.21 13.78 -8.12
CA GLU A 63 -1.06 13.32 -8.66
C GLU A 63 -0.85 12.22 -9.70
N PRO A 64 -1.63 11.11 -9.61
CA PRO A 64 -1.61 10.08 -10.64
C PRO A 64 -2.29 10.56 -11.92
N LYS A 65 -1.95 9.94 -13.05
CA LYS A 65 -2.61 10.20 -14.35
C LYS A 65 -3.99 9.58 -14.45
N ASP A 66 -4.17 8.44 -13.78
CA ASP A 66 -5.42 7.70 -13.76
C ASP A 66 -5.56 6.93 -12.45
N VAL A 67 -6.80 6.65 -12.08
CA VAL A 67 -7.16 5.98 -10.83
C VAL A 67 -8.23 4.93 -11.10
N ASN A 68 -7.99 3.70 -10.65
CA ASN A 68 -8.95 2.61 -10.74
C ASN A 68 -9.17 1.98 -9.38
N TYR A 69 -10.43 1.87 -8.95
CA TYR A 69 -10.78 1.29 -7.66
C TYR A 69 -11.65 0.04 -7.84
N TYR A 70 -11.30 -1.00 -7.12
CA TYR A 70 -11.98 -2.31 -7.13
C TYR A 70 -12.43 -2.65 -5.71
N PRO A 71 -13.64 -2.25 -5.30
CA PRO A 71 -14.17 -2.48 -3.96
C PRO A 71 -14.80 -3.86 -3.80
N ASN A 72 -14.77 -4.38 -2.57
CA ASN A 72 -15.71 -5.38 -2.07
C ASN A 72 -16.81 -4.65 -1.31
N ILE A 73 -18.04 -4.87 -1.70
CA ILE A 73 -19.21 -4.09 -1.20
C ILE A 73 -19.93 -4.87 -0.12
N GLY A 74 -20.16 -4.23 1.02
CA GLY A 74 -20.94 -4.75 2.13
C GLY A 74 -22.45 -4.52 2.00
N PRO A 75 -23.24 -5.01 2.98
CA PRO A 75 -24.72 -5.03 2.91
C PRO A 75 -25.40 -3.68 2.70
N ASN A 76 -24.80 -2.58 3.16
CA ASN A 76 -25.35 -1.22 3.02
C ASN A 76 -24.78 -0.43 1.85
N GLY A 77 -24.04 -1.11 0.94
CA GLY A 77 -23.43 -0.48 -0.23
C GLY A 77 -22.07 0.17 0.01
N ILE A 78 -21.53 0.10 1.24
CA ILE A 78 -20.19 0.62 1.55
C ILE A 78 -19.11 -0.38 1.16
N ASP A 79 -17.92 0.10 0.83
CA ASP A 79 -16.77 -0.75 0.63
C ASP A 79 -16.20 -1.21 1.99
N THR A 80 -16.12 -2.51 2.20
CA THR A 80 -15.53 -3.11 3.41
C THR A 80 -14.05 -3.42 3.24
N SER A 81 -13.62 -3.57 1.99
CA SER A 81 -12.24 -3.67 1.55
C SER A 81 -12.13 -3.24 0.09
N GLY A 82 -10.92 -3.01 -0.40
CA GLY A 82 -10.73 -2.69 -1.80
C GLY A 82 -9.27 -2.50 -2.20
N THR A 83 -9.07 -2.56 -3.52
CA THR A 83 -7.78 -2.34 -4.16
C THR A 83 -7.86 -1.10 -5.04
N LEU A 84 -7.02 -0.13 -4.77
CA LEU A 84 -6.88 1.10 -5.53
C LEU A 84 -5.58 1.03 -6.34
N VAL A 85 -5.66 1.29 -7.64
CA VAL A 85 -4.51 1.41 -8.52
C VAL A 85 -4.35 2.86 -8.94
N LEU A 86 -3.22 3.45 -8.61
CA LEU A 86 -2.81 4.79 -9.02
C LEU A 86 -1.81 4.67 -10.17
N VAL A 87 -2.16 5.18 -11.34
CA VAL A 87 -1.33 5.07 -12.54
C VAL A 87 -0.45 6.31 -12.69
N TYR A 88 0.86 6.10 -12.76
CA TYR A 88 1.88 7.12 -12.98
C TYR A 88 2.64 6.89 -14.28
N ASP A 89 3.52 7.81 -14.65
CA ASP A 89 4.44 7.63 -15.77
C ASP A 89 5.45 6.52 -15.48
N GLY A 90 5.35 5.41 -16.20
CA GLY A 90 6.30 4.30 -16.14
C GLY A 90 6.13 3.33 -14.95
N PHE A 91 5.18 3.56 -14.03
CA PHE A 91 4.87 2.64 -12.94
C PHE A 91 3.44 2.81 -12.43
N SER A 92 3.01 1.89 -11.59
CA SER A 92 1.75 1.99 -10.86
C SER A 92 1.98 1.80 -9.36
N ALA A 93 1.13 2.44 -8.56
CA ALA A 93 1.04 2.20 -7.14
C ALA A 93 -0.26 1.44 -6.83
N VAL A 94 -0.15 0.37 -6.07
CA VAL A 94 -1.28 -0.44 -5.62
C VAL A 94 -1.48 -0.22 -4.12
N CYS A 95 -2.66 0.26 -3.77
CA CYS A 95 -3.04 0.58 -2.41
C CYS A 95 -4.21 -0.33 -2.00
N THR A 96 -3.96 -1.24 -1.07
CA THR A 96 -5.00 -2.12 -0.52
C THR A 96 -5.41 -1.68 0.87
N GLY A 97 -6.71 -1.63 1.12
CA GLY A 97 -7.28 -1.30 2.41
C GLY A 97 -8.42 -2.26 2.76
N SER A 98 -8.43 -2.75 4.00
CA SER A 98 -9.44 -3.69 4.45
C SER A 98 -9.87 -3.43 5.88
N LYS A 99 -11.20 -3.53 6.10
CA LYS A 99 -11.86 -3.51 7.41
C LYS A 99 -12.52 -4.85 7.75
N ASP A 100 -12.60 -5.74 6.76
CA ASP A 100 -13.24 -7.07 6.83
C ASP A 100 -12.25 -8.22 6.95
N SER A 101 -10.96 -7.94 6.84
CA SER A 101 -9.87 -8.92 6.91
C SER A 101 -8.60 -8.28 7.44
N ASP A 102 -7.69 -9.10 7.96
CA ASP A 102 -6.41 -8.64 8.52
C ASP A 102 -5.23 -9.15 7.69
N SER A 103 -4.16 -8.37 7.67
CA SER A 103 -2.87 -8.79 7.12
C SER A 103 -1.75 -7.88 7.64
N PRO A 104 -0.47 -8.28 7.52
CA PRO A 104 0.65 -7.39 7.81
C PRO A 104 0.57 -6.10 7.00
N GLY A 105 0.68 -4.95 7.66
CA GLY A 105 0.76 -3.66 7.00
C GLY A 105 2.16 -3.40 6.44
N TYR A 106 2.24 -2.75 5.29
CA TYR A 106 3.53 -2.39 4.69
C TYR A 106 3.42 -1.25 3.69
N VAL A 107 4.55 -0.60 3.45
CA VAL A 107 4.81 0.24 2.29
C VAL A 107 6.07 -0.26 1.61
N SER A 108 6.01 -0.55 0.32
CA SER A 108 7.16 -0.99 -0.49
C SER A 108 7.24 -0.18 -1.78
N ILE A 109 8.39 0.42 -2.05
CA ILE A 109 8.66 1.20 -3.25
C ILE A 109 9.87 0.61 -3.94
N GLN A 110 9.73 0.22 -5.20
CA GLN A 110 10.73 -0.46 -5.98
C GLN A 110 11.21 0.41 -7.14
N GLY A 111 12.51 0.52 -7.27
CA GLY A 111 13.17 1.14 -8.39
C GLY A 111 14.27 0.24 -8.96
N GLU A 112 14.83 0.64 -10.10
CA GLU A 112 15.87 -0.15 -10.78
C GLU A 112 17.17 -0.22 -9.97
N LYS A 113 17.40 0.74 -9.06
CA LYS A 113 18.61 0.85 -8.24
C LYS A 113 18.42 0.51 -6.77
N GLY A 114 17.26 0.00 -6.39
CA GLY A 114 16.99 -0.41 -5.02
C GLY A 114 15.52 -0.35 -4.65
N PHE A 115 15.25 -0.48 -3.37
CA PHE A 115 13.89 -0.39 -2.82
C PHE A 115 13.87 0.30 -1.46
N MET A 116 12.70 0.81 -1.12
CA MET A 116 12.37 1.31 0.21
C MET A 116 11.24 0.50 0.79
N LYS A 117 11.28 0.27 2.10
CA LYS A 117 10.30 -0.56 2.80
C LYS A 117 9.99 0.00 4.18
N ILE A 118 8.72 -0.04 4.55
CA ILE A 118 8.23 0.14 5.90
C ILE A 118 7.46 -1.13 6.26
N ASP A 119 7.85 -1.80 7.34
CA ASP A 119 7.24 -3.04 7.84
C ASP A 119 6.24 -2.76 8.96
N SER A 120 5.30 -1.87 8.69
CA SER A 120 4.21 -1.54 9.61
C SER A 120 3.02 -0.99 8.86
N LYS A 121 1.88 -0.90 9.53
CA LYS A 121 0.72 -0.21 8.98
C LYS A 121 1.09 1.24 8.65
N PRO A 122 0.64 1.79 7.52
CA PRO A 122 1.03 3.13 7.06
C PRO A 122 0.77 4.27 8.06
N ASN A 123 -0.22 4.12 8.90
CA ASN A 123 -0.54 5.10 9.95
C ASN A 123 0.49 5.12 11.12
N ILE A 124 1.30 4.08 11.26
CA ILE A 124 2.33 3.98 12.32
C ILE A 124 3.70 4.40 11.81
N ALA A 125 4.09 3.92 10.63
CA ALA A 125 5.35 4.25 9.94
C ALA A 125 6.59 4.18 10.84
N SER A 126 6.78 3.06 11.54
CA SER A 126 7.75 2.92 12.63
C SER A 126 9.20 2.94 12.18
N GLU A 127 9.54 2.32 11.07
CA GLU A 127 10.91 2.22 10.57
C GLU A 127 10.94 2.20 9.05
N LEU A 128 11.89 2.95 8.48
CA LEU A 128 12.14 3.00 7.05
C LEU A 128 13.46 2.33 6.72
N THR A 129 13.41 1.21 6.01
CA THR A 129 14.59 0.56 5.44
C THR A 129 14.75 0.98 3.98
N THR A 130 15.98 1.32 3.57
CA THR A 130 16.31 1.59 2.18
C THR A 130 17.50 0.73 1.78
N THR A 131 17.33 -0.05 0.73
CA THR A 131 18.39 -0.92 0.18
C THR A 131 18.71 -0.47 -1.24
N TYR A 132 19.97 -0.21 -1.50
CA TYR A 132 20.48 0.14 -2.82
C TYR A 132 21.17 -1.04 -3.48
N VAL A 133 21.02 -1.12 -4.78
CA VAL A 133 21.75 -2.06 -5.62
C VAL A 133 23.20 -1.58 -5.74
N ASP A 134 24.17 -2.44 -5.41
CA ASP A 134 25.57 -2.15 -5.62
C ASP A 134 25.89 -2.23 -7.13
N GLU A 135 26.23 -1.09 -7.72
CA GLU A 135 26.56 -0.99 -9.16
C GLU A 135 27.87 -1.70 -9.52
N ASN A 136 28.73 -1.99 -8.53
CA ASN A 136 29.99 -2.70 -8.76
C ASN A 136 29.83 -4.22 -8.88
N VAL A 137 28.69 -4.76 -8.50
CA VAL A 137 28.40 -6.19 -8.58
C VAL A 137 27.86 -6.55 -9.97
N LYS A 138 28.65 -7.23 -10.78
CA LYS A 138 28.33 -7.57 -12.18
C LYS A 138 27.57 -8.89 -12.32
N GLU A 139 27.72 -9.80 -11.38
CA GLU A 139 27.09 -11.12 -11.44
C GLU A 139 25.89 -11.23 -10.49
N ARG A 140 24.87 -11.91 -10.95
CA ARG A 140 23.73 -12.31 -10.15
C ARG A 140 23.73 -13.83 -10.03
N VAL A 141 23.83 -14.31 -8.81
CA VAL A 141 23.76 -15.75 -8.51
C VAL A 141 22.51 -16.06 -7.68
N ARG A 142 22.12 -17.31 -7.66
CA ARG A 142 21.10 -17.78 -6.74
C ARG A 142 21.76 -18.26 -5.46
N ASP A 143 21.20 -17.89 -4.32
CA ASP A 143 21.57 -18.47 -3.03
C ASP A 143 21.05 -19.90 -2.88
N ALA A 144 21.36 -20.53 -1.75
CA ALA A 144 20.92 -21.90 -1.44
C ALA A 144 19.40 -22.06 -1.36
N ALA A 145 18.65 -21.01 -1.12
CA ALA A 145 17.18 -20.97 -1.12
C ALA A 145 16.60 -20.68 -2.51
N GLY A 146 17.43 -20.45 -3.53
CA GLY A 146 17.03 -20.16 -4.89
C GLY A 146 16.69 -18.68 -5.16
N ALA A 147 16.87 -17.80 -4.17
CA ALA A 147 16.71 -16.37 -4.38
C ALA A 147 17.87 -15.77 -5.20
N MET A 148 17.57 -14.80 -6.07
CA MET A 148 18.59 -14.09 -6.83
C MET A 148 19.33 -13.12 -5.91
N VAL A 149 20.62 -13.33 -5.77
CA VAL A 149 21.52 -12.43 -5.05
C VAL A 149 22.61 -11.92 -5.97
N ARG A 150 23.25 -10.80 -5.61
CA ARG A 150 24.43 -10.32 -6.31
C ARG A 150 25.66 -10.93 -5.66
N ALA A 151 26.48 -11.46 -6.48
CA ALA A 151 27.80 -11.94 -6.05
C ALA A 151 28.78 -10.79 -5.88
#